data_e45a2d7416e3267597f0f179f37ac7a1
#
_entry.id   e45a2d7416e3267597f0f179f37ac7a1
#
_cell.length_a   1.000
_cell.length_b   1.000
_cell.length_c   1.000
_cell.angle_alpha   90.00
_cell.angle_beta   90.00
_cell.angle_gamma   90.00
#
_symmetry.space_group_name_H-M   'P 1'
#
loop_
_entity.id
_entity.type
_entity.pdbx_description
1 polymer ?
#
loop_
_entity_poly.entity_id
_entity_poly.type
_entity_poly.pdbx_seq_one_letter_code
_entity_poly.pdbx_strand_id
1 'polypeptide(L)'
;RKRKCFACVEIKHYIRVYFNIIMQIKPTKEEQILIRITGKDRPGLTASAMEILSRYGAKVFDIGQADIHSTLSLGILIRIDDVSAGQGMKELLFKASELNVQIGFDPVTDDEYEAWVNQQGKNRYILTLIGRSLPARQIAAAAKVIAAQGLNIDSILRLTGRMSIVHPQRNVRACIEFSLRGTPNNYPEMQKELMELSSEFGIDFSFQTDDMYRRMRRLICFDMDSTLIQTECIDELAKRNGVGDKVAEITARAMRGEIDFKESFTQRVALLKGLDVAVMKDI
;
A
#
# COMPACT_ATOMS: atom_id res chain seq x y z
N ARG A 1 23.29 -29.38 -68.14
CA ARG A 1 23.79 -30.03 -66.88
C ARG A 1 23.98 -28.94 -65.84
N LYS A 2 23.04 -28.79 -64.94
CA LYS A 2 23.12 -27.84 -63.78
C LYS A 2 24.07 -28.44 -62.73
N ARG A 3 25.27 -27.88 -62.57
CA ARG A 3 26.15 -28.19 -61.47
C ARG A 3 25.48 -27.71 -60.17
N LYS A 4 25.01 -28.60 -59.31
CA LYS A 4 24.57 -28.24 -57.93
C LYS A 4 25.85 -27.82 -57.19
N CYS A 5 25.86 -26.59 -56.68
CA CYS A 5 26.95 -26.06 -55.86
C CYS A 5 27.06 -26.89 -54.57
N PHE A 6 28.23 -27.43 -54.29
CA PHE A 6 28.51 -28.27 -53.11
C PHE A 6 28.11 -27.59 -51.81
N ALA A 7 28.33 -26.23 -51.73
CA ALA A 7 27.94 -25.42 -50.59
C ALA A 7 26.40 -25.42 -50.29
N CYS A 8 25.56 -25.52 -51.36
CA CYS A 8 24.11 -25.59 -51.16
C CYS A 8 23.63 -26.93 -50.62
N VAL A 9 24.40 -28.01 -50.78
CA VAL A 9 24.04 -29.33 -50.26
C VAL A 9 24.42 -29.43 -48.78
N GLU A 10 25.57 -28.89 -48.37
CA GLU A 10 26.00 -28.83 -46.97
C GLU A 10 25.11 -27.91 -46.14
N ILE A 11 24.74 -26.73 -46.63
CA ILE A 11 23.81 -25.83 -45.90
C ILE A 11 22.45 -26.52 -45.71
N LYS A 12 21.92 -27.22 -46.71
CA LYS A 12 20.66 -27.98 -46.53
C LYS A 12 20.78 -29.11 -45.52
N HIS A 13 21.94 -29.78 -45.46
CA HIS A 13 22.17 -30.85 -44.50
C HIS A 13 22.28 -30.24 -43.08
N TYR A 14 23.00 -29.15 -42.88
CA TYR A 14 23.09 -28.45 -41.62
C TYR A 14 21.71 -27.94 -41.10
N ILE A 15 20.95 -27.30 -42.00
CA ILE A 15 19.58 -26.85 -41.67
C ILE A 15 18.68 -28.05 -41.29
N ARG A 16 18.79 -29.18 -41.99
CA ARG A 16 17.97 -30.35 -41.67
C ARG A 16 18.37 -31.04 -40.40
N VAL A 17 19.66 -31.08 -40.06
CA VAL A 17 20.16 -31.58 -38.77
C VAL A 17 19.75 -30.65 -37.64
N TYR A 18 19.89 -29.33 -37.81
CA TYR A 18 19.43 -28.31 -36.83
C TYR A 18 17.90 -28.38 -36.63
N PHE A 19 17.14 -28.50 -37.72
CA PHE A 19 15.68 -28.61 -37.66
C PHE A 19 15.24 -29.91 -36.96
N ASN A 20 15.93 -31.01 -37.20
CA ASN A 20 15.65 -32.28 -36.53
C ASN A 20 16.05 -32.22 -35.03
N ILE A 21 17.12 -31.54 -34.66
CA ILE A 21 17.49 -31.33 -33.26
C ILE A 21 16.48 -30.46 -32.58
N ILE A 22 16.00 -29.35 -33.19
CA ILE A 22 14.96 -28.48 -32.65
C ILE A 22 13.60 -29.20 -32.53
N MET A 23 13.27 -30.09 -33.51
CA MET A 23 12.03 -30.87 -33.47
C MET A 23 12.08 -32.05 -32.49
N GLN A 24 13.25 -32.47 -32.04
CA GLN A 24 13.40 -33.50 -31.00
C GLN A 24 13.39 -32.93 -29.57
N ILE A 25 13.47 -31.59 -29.40
CA ILE A 25 13.22 -30.96 -28.12
C ILE A 25 11.71 -31.06 -27.94
N LYS A 26 11.22 -32.13 -27.27
CA LYS A 26 9.86 -32.12 -26.70
C LYS A 26 9.74 -30.86 -25.89
N PRO A 27 8.68 -30.03 -26.06
CA PRO A 27 8.45 -28.95 -25.17
C PRO A 27 8.38 -29.53 -23.75
N THR A 28 9.38 -29.23 -22.94
CA THR A 28 9.33 -29.57 -21.51
C THR A 28 8.10 -28.87 -20.96
N LYS A 29 7.25 -29.61 -20.27
CA LYS A 29 6.08 -29.06 -19.62
C LYS A 29 6.60 -28.12 -18.55
N GLU A 30 6.29 -26.80 -18.68
CA GLU A 30 6.60 -25.84 -17.64
C GLU A 30 5.52 -25.92 -16.55
N GLU A 31 5.93 -25.83 -15.30
CA GLU A 31 5.04 -25.80 -14.14
C GLU A 31 5.14 -24.46 -13.43
N GLN A 32 3.99 -23.97 -12.92
CA GLN A 32 3.97 -22.81 -12.06
C GLN A 32 3.88 -23.28 -10.61
N ILE A 33 4.75 -22.71 -9.77
CA ILE A 33 4.85 -23.09 -8.36
C ILE A 33 4.92 -21.83 -7.52
N LEU A 34 4.02 -21.70 -6.56
CA LEU A 34 4.11 -20.71 -5.50
C LEU A 34 4.97 -21.30 -4.36
N ILE A 35 6.13 -20.69 -4.15
CA ILE A 35 7.03 -21.02 -3.05
C ILE A 35 6.74 -20.10 -1.90
N ARG A 36 6.48 -20.66 -0.72
CA ARG A 36 6.27 -19.91 0.52
C ARG A 36 7.36 -20.23 1.52
N ILE A 37 8.10 -19.22 1.97
CA ILE A 37 9.16 -19.34 2.97
C ILE A 37 8.79 -18.51 4.18
N THR A 38 8.75 -19.13 5.35
CA THR A 38 8.43 -18.45 6.61
C THR A 38 9.42 -18.84 7.71
N GLY A 39 9.85 -17.87 8.51
CA GLY A 39 10.78 -18.14 9.61
C GLY A 39 11.39 -16.87 10.17
N LYS A 40 12.40 -17.03 10.99
CA LYS A 40 13.11 -15.89 11.55
C LYS A 40 13.86 -15.12 10.45
N ASP A 41 13.62 -13.82 10.38
CA ASP A 41 14.30 -12.96 9.41
C ASP A 41 15.80 -12.90 9.65
N ARG A 42 16.55 -13.00 8.56
CA ARG A 42 18.00 -12.86 8.54
C ARG A 42 18.51 -12.41 7.17
N PRO A 43 19.64 -11.69 7.11
CA PRO A 43 20.26 -11.34 5.83
C PRO A 43 20.61 -12.58 5.00
N GLY A 44 20.40 -12.50 3.69
CA GLY A 44 20.80 -13.51 2.72
C GLY A 44 19.76 -14.61 2.43
N LEU A 45 18.62 -14.67 3.13
CA LEU A 45 17.60 -15.68 2.91
C LEU A 45 17.03 -15.63 1.49
N THR A 46 16.59 -14.45 1.07
CA THR A 46 16.07 -14.23 -0.29
C THR A 46 17.14 -14.48 -1.35
N ALA A 47 18.39 -14.03 -1.10
CA ALA A 47 19.51 -14.25 -2.01
C ALA A 47 19.79 -15.74 -2.22
N SER A 48 19.83 -16.52 -1.14
CA SER A 48 20.04 -17.97 -1.21
C SER A 48 18.95 -18.69 -1.98
N ALA A 49 17.68 -18.31 -1.78
CA ALA A 49 16.56 -18.90 -2.52
C ALA A 49 16.66 -18.57 -4.01
N MET A 50 16.93 -17.30 -4.37
CA MET A 50 17.05 -16.86 -5.74
C MET A 50 18.25 -17.49 -6.47
N GLU A 51 19.37 -17.67 -5.77
CA GLU A 51 20.55 -18.34 -6.34
C GLU A 51 20.26 -19.80 -6.71
N ILE A 52 19.55 -20.51 -5.85
CA ILE A 52 19.12 -21.87 -6.13
C ILE A 52 18.20 -21.88 -7.35
N LEU A 53 17.14 -21.08 -7.34
CA LEU A 53 16.17 -21.02 -8.45
C LEU A 53 16.82 -20.63 -9.78
N SER A 54 17.80 -19.72 -9.76
CA SER A 54 18.56 -19.30 -10.94
C SER A 54 19.33 -20.46 -11.58
N ARG A 55 19.92 -21.34 -10.78
CA ARG A 55 20.66 -22.52 -11.31
C ARG A 55 19.78 -23.48 -12.07
N TYR A 56 18.51 -23.54 -11.74
CA TYR A 56 17.51 -24.38 -12.40
C TYR A 56 16.69 -23.64 -13.46
N GLY A 57 17.10 -22.41 -13.84
CA GLY A 57 16.46 -21.64 -14.91
C GLY A 57 15.04 -21.18 -14.61
N ALA A 58 14.64 -21.12 -13.33
CA ALA A 58 13.33 -20.67 -12.94
C ALA A 58 13.09 -19.20 -13.32
N LYS A 59 11.90 -18.90 -13.88
CA LYS A 59 11.43 -17.56 -14.21
C LYS A 59 10.54 -17.07 -13.07
N VAL A 60 10.85 -15.92 -12.49
CA VAL A 60 10.04 -15.32 -11.42
C VAL A 60 8.91 -14.50 -12.05
N PHE A 61 7.67 -14.78 -11.68
CA PHE A 61 6.49 -14.07 -12.15
C PHE A 61 5.98 -13.07 -11.13
N ASP A 62 6.09 -13.41 -9.83
CA ASP A 62 5.79 -12.50 -8.74
C ASP A 62 6.63 -12.82 -7.51
N ILE A 63 6.88 -11.80 -6.69
CA ILE A 63 7.61 -11.93 -5.43
C ILE A 63 7.08 -10.92 -4.42
N GLY A 64 6.77 -11.41 -3.23
CA GLY A 64 6.32 -10.57 -2.13
C GLY A 64 6.97 -10.97 -0.82
N GLN A 65 7.41 -9.98 -0.04
CA GLN A 65 8.01 -10.19 1.28
C GLN A 65 7.32 -9.31 2.32
N ALA A 66 6.99 -9.89 3.45
CA ALA A 66 6.50 -9.18 4.61
C ALA A 66 7.33 -9.56 5.86
N ASP A 67 7.60 -8.56 6.71
CA ASP A 67 8.24 -8.74 8.00
C ASP A 67 7.35 -8.24 9.12
N ILE A 68 7.00 -9.13 10.05
CA ILE A 68 6.25 -8.80 11.26
C ILE A 68 7.04 -9.28 12.47
N HIS A 69 7.46 -8.35 13.32
CA HIS A 69 8.37 -8.59 14.43
C HIS A 69 9.72 -9.09 13.90
N SER A 70 10.11 -10.30 14.09
CA SER A 70 11.33 -10.90 13.53
C SER A 70 11.01 -12.09 12.64
N THR A 71 9.78 -12.15 12.14
CA THR A 71 9.29 -13.24 11.31
C THR A 71 9.11 -12.75 9.88
N LEU A 72 9.88 -13.34 8.98
CA LEU A 72 9.77 -13.15 7.55
C LEU A 72 8.68 -14.06 6.98
N SER A 73 7.89 -13.54 6.05
CA SER A 73 7.05 -14.30 5.14
C SER A 73 7.41 -13.89 3.72
N LEU A 74 7.95 -14.80 2.93
CA LEU A 74 8.37 -14.58 1.54
C LEU A 74 7.58 -15.52 0.65
N GLY A 75 6.88 -14.96 -0.34
CA GLY A 75 6.20 -15.67 -1.41
C GLY A 75 6.91 -15.42 -2.73
N ILE A 76 7.13 -16.47 -3.51
CA ILE A 76 7.76 -16.40 -4.83
C ILE A 76 6.94 -17.25 -5.79
N LEU A 77 6.34 -16.64 -6.79
CA LEU A 77 5.67 -17.36 -7.87
C LEU A 77 6.64 -17.54 -9.02
N ILE A 78 6.93 -18.78 -9.36
CA ILE A 78 7.87 -19.12 -10.42
C ILE A 78 7.20 -19.95 -11.51
N ARG A 79 7.83 -19.93 -12.69
CA ARG A 79 7.64 -20.93 -13.75
C ARG A 79 8.98 -21.62 -14.00
N ILE A 80 8.96 -22.94 -14.03
CA ILE A 80 10.15 -23.79 -14.16
C ILE A 80 9.80 -25.02 -15.01
N ASP A 81 10.77 -25.59 -15.71
CA ASP A 81 10.55 -26.85 -16.41
C ASP A 81 10.41 -28.02 -15.41
N ASP A 82 9.56 -28.96 -15.74
CA ASP A 82 9.17 -30.10 -14.89
C ASP A 82 10.40 -30.98 -14.49
N VAL A 83 11.41 -31.08 -15.33
CA VAL A 83 12.62 -31.89 -15.04
C VAL A 83 13.48 -31.17 -13.98
N SER A 84 13.64 -29.87 -14.08
CA SER A 84 14.44 -29.05 -13.16
C SER A 84 13.70 -28.77 -11.84
N ALA A 85 12.36 -28.75 -11.87
CA ALA A 85 11.52 -28.46 -10.72
C ALA A 85 11.82 -29.37 -9.52
N GLY A 86 11.82 -30.66 -9.74
CA GLY A 86 12.05 -31.66 -8.67
C GLY A 86 13.39 -31.48 -7.96
N GLN A 87 14.46 -31.19 -8.69
CA GLN A 87 15.80 -30.98 -8.12
C GLN A 87 15.89 -29.63 -7.42
N GLY A 88 15.37 -28.58 -8.05
CA GLY A 88 15.34 -27.23 -7.47
C GLY A 88 14.57 -27.19 -6.15
N MET A 89 13.38 -27.79 -6.08
CA MET A 89 12.58 -27.87 -4.87
C MET A 89 13.29 -28.66 -3.77
N LYS A 90 13.95 -29.78 -4.12
CA LYS A 90 14.74 -30.57 -3.15
C LYS A 90 15.89 -29.74 -2.57
N GLU A 91 16.63 -29.02 -3.38
CA GLU A 91 17.72 -28.17 -2.91
C GLU A 91 17.21 -27.01 -2.01
N LEU A 92 16.09 -26.41 -2.36
CA LEU A 92 15.43 -25.41 -1.53
C LEU A 92 14.99 -25.97 -0.18
N LEU A 93 14.49 -27.22 -0.11
CA LEU A 93 14.15 -27.90 1.14
C LEU A 93 15.38 -28.09 2.03
N PHE A 94 16.50 -28.54 1.48
CA PHE A 94 17.74 -28.66 2.27
C PHE A 94 18.23 -27.30 2.77
N LYS A 95 18.18 -26.29 1.91
CA LYS A 95 18.59 -24.93 2.30
C LYS A 95 17.68 -24.33 3.36
N ALA A 96 16.37 -24.55 3.27
CA ALA A 96 15.41 -24.12 4.27
C ALA A 96 15.69 -24.79 5.64
N SER A 97 16.00 -26.09 5.64
CA SER A 97 16.39 -26.80 6.86
C SER A 97 17.68 -26.25 7.47
N GLU A 98 18.71 -25.98 6.66
CA GLU A 98 19.98 -25.35 7.08
C GLU A 98 19.74 -23.96 7.71
N LEU A 99 18.86 -23.19 7.10
CA LEU A 99 18.50 -21.85 7.54
C LEU A 99 17.46 -21.84 8.67
N ASN A 100 16.95 -23.00 9.09
CA ASN A 100 15.90 -23.16 10.08
C ASN A 100 14.64 -22.30 9.76
N VAL A 101 14.18 -22.36 8.52
CA VAL A 101 12.95 -21.76 8.03
C VAL A 101 12.01 -22.84 7.48
N GLN A 102 10.72 -22.57 7.50
CA GLN A 102 9.72 -23.42 6.88
C GLN A 102 9.58 -23.04 5.41
N ILE A 103 9.41 -24.03 4.55
CA ILE A 103 9.14 -23.84 3.13
C ILE A 103 7.96 -24.71 2.70
N GLY A 104 7.11 -24.15 1.84
CA GLY A 104 5.98 -24.83 1.21
C GLY A 104 6.00 -24.59 -0.29
N PHE A 105 5.49 -25.56 -1.05
CA PHE A 105 5.37 -25.49 -2.50
C PHE A 105 3.92 -25.78 -2.87
N ASP A 106 3.26 -24.86 -3.53
CA ASP A 106 1.89 -24.99 -4.00
C ASP A 106 1.90 -24.92 -5.53
N PRO A 107 1.54 -26.00 -6.25
CA PRO A 107 1.38 -25.92 -7.69
C PRO A 107 0.23 -24.94 -8.02
N VAL A 108 0.43 -24.12 -9.06
CA VAL A 108 -0.55 -23.17 -9.56
C VAL A 108 -0.92 -23.57 -10.99
N THR A 109 -2.19 -23.72 -11.26
CA THR A 109 -2.67 -24.04 -12.62
C THR A 109 -2.68 -22.80 -13.50
N ASP A 110 -2.65 -22.99 -14.83
CA ASP A 110 -2.76 -21.88 -15.79
C ASP A 110 -4.06 -21.08 -15.57
N ASP A 111 -5.17 -21.78 -15.30
CA ASP A 111 -6.46 -21.14 -15.04
C ASP A 111 -6.47 -20.28 -13.76
N GLU A 112 -5.86 -20.77 -12.69
CA GLU A 112 -5.71 -20.02 -11.43
C GLU A 112 -4.82 -18.78 -11.63
N TYR A 113 -3.73 -18.94 -12.38
CA TYR A 113 -2.84 -17.84 -12.71
C TYR A 113 -3.54 -16.76 -13.53
N GLU A 114 -4.23 -17.13 -14.61
CA GLU A 114 -5.00 -16.20 -15.46
C GLU A 114 -6.14 -15.53 -14.68
N ALA A 115 -6.83 -16.26 -13.82
CA ALA A 115 -7.86 -15.68 -12.94
C ALA A 115 -7.26 -14.63 -11.98
N TRP A 116 -6.06 -14.88 -11.46
CA TRP A 116 -5.35 -13.92 -10.61
C TRP A 116 -4.87 -12.69 -11.41
N VAL A 117 -4.31 -12.87 -12.61
CA VAL A 117 -3.89 -11.77 -13.50
C VAL A 117 -5.08 -10.88 -13.86
N ASN A 118 -6.23 -11.46 -14.18
CA ASN A 118 -7.45 -10.72 -14.54
C ASN A 118 -8.02 -9.89 -13.37
N GLN A 119 -7.61 -10.15 -12.14
CA GLN A 119 -7.96 -9.32 -10.99
C GLN A 119 -7.08 -8.07 -10.84
N GLN A 120 -5.94 -7.99 -11.53
CA GLN A 120 -4.97 -6.89 -11.34
C GLN A 120 -5.42 -5.56 -11.94
N GLY A 121 -6.31 -5.55 -12.93
CA GLY A 121 -6.84 -4.34 -13.56
C GLY A 121 -7.93 -3.60 -12.75
N LYS A 122 -8.25 -4.03 -11.54
CA LYS A 122 -9.28 -3.40 -10.70
C LYS A 122 -8.76 -2.13 -10.03
N ASN A 123 -9.70 -1.23 -9.71
CA ASN A 123 -9.39 -0.01 -8.98
C ASN A 123 -8.72 -0.32 -7.65
N ARG A 124 -7.77 0.54 -7.27
CA ARG A 124 -7.04 0.45 -6.00
C ARG A 124 -7.35 1.66 -5.15
N TYR A 125 -7.46 1.42 -3.85
CA TYR A 125 -7.71 2.45 -2.85
C TYR A 125 -6.82 2.22 -1.64
N ILE A 126 -6.64 3.28 -0.89
CA ILE A 126 -5.96 3.26 0.40
C ILE A 126 -6.93 3.74 1.46
N LEU A 127 -7.12 2.92 2.49
CA LEU A 127 -7.78 3.33 3.71
C LEU A 127 -6.72 3.48 4.82
N THR A 128 -6.60 4.68 5.36
CA THR A 128 -5.69 4.96 6.48
C THR A 128 -6.48 5.18 7.75
N LEU A 129 -6.08 4.52 8.83
CA LEU A 129 -6.63 4.70 10.18
C LEU A 129 -5.58 5.38 11.04
N ILE A 130 -5.99 6.44 11.74
CA ILE A 130 -5.14 7.19 12.66
C ILE A 130 -5.83 7.29 14.02
N GLY A 131 -5.15 6.87 15.08
CA GLY A 131 -5.68 6.93 16.44
C GLY A 131 -4.58 6.99 17.49
N ARG A 132 -4.94 7.17 18.75
CA ARG A 132 -3.98 7.09 19.87
C ARG A 132 -3.50 5.65 20.10
N SER A 133 -4.37 4.70 19.87
CA SER A 133 -4.10 3.26 19.86
C SER A 133 -5.03 2.63 18.82
N LEU A 134 -4.69 1.43 18.36
CA LEU A 134 -5.51 0.69 17.39
C LEU A 134 -5.84 -0.68 17.98
N PRO A 135 -6.81 -0.76 18.89
CA PRO A 135 -7.29 -2.04 19.40
C PRO A 135 -7.97 -2.85 18.30
N ALA A 136 -7.92 -4.17 18.40
CA ALA A 136 -8.44 -5.10 17.40
C ALA A 136 -9.89 -4.81 16.97
N ARG A 137 -10.74 -4.31 17.91
CA ARG A 137 -12.13 -3.95 17.61
C ARG A 137 -12.27 -2.86 16.51
N GLN A 138 -11.37 -1.87 16.50
CA GLN A 138 -11.39 -0.79 15.50
C GLN A 138 -10.96 -1.30 14.13
N ILE A 139 -9.92 -2.14 14.08
CA ILE A 139 -9.47 -2.81 12.87
C ILE A 139 -10.55 -3.73 12.31
N ALA A 140 -11.22 -4.49 13.19
CA ALA A 140 -12.31 -5.39 12.81
C ALA A 140 -13.51 -4.61 12.24
N ALA A 141 -13.88 -3.48 12.84
CA ALA A 141 -14.98 -2.64 12.36
C ALA A 141 -14.66 -2.10 10.95
N ALA A 142 -13.47 -1.53 10.74
CA ALA A 142 -13.04 -1.07 9.43
C ALA A 142 -13.02 -2.20 8.38
N ALA A 143 -12.49 -3.36 8.74
CA ALA A 143 -12.45 -4.53 7.84
C ALA A 143 -13.85 -5.04 7.46
N LYS A 144 -14.84 -4.94 8.37
CA LYS A 144 -16.24 -5.29 8.08
C LYS A 144 -16.85 -4.33 7.05
N VAL A 145 -16.64 -3.02 7.19
CA VAL A 145 -17.10 -2.03 6.21
C VAL A 145 -16.46 -2.31 4.84
N ILE A 146 -15.16 -2.54 4.78
CA ILE A 146 -14.46 -2.89 3.54
C ILE A 146 -15.08 -4.12 2.88
N ALA A 147 -15.28 -5.19 3.65
CA ALA A 147 -15.84 -6.45 3.15
C ALA A 147 -17.29 -6.30 2.67
N ALA A 148 -18.13 -5.54 3.39
CA ALA A 148 -19.51 -5.25 2.99
C ALA A 148 -19.59 -4.50 1.64
N GLN A 149 -18.59 -3.70 1.34
CA GLN A 149 -18.47 -2.98 0.06
C GLN A 149 -17.86 -3.82 -1.07
N GLY A 150 -17.57 -5.10 -0.85
CA GLY A 150 -16.98 -5.99 -1.86
C GLY A 150 -15.52 -5.70 -2.18
N LEU A 151 -14.83 -4.94 -1.32
CA LEU A 151 -13.41 -4.64 -1.47
C LEU A 151 -12.56 -5.74 -0.83
N ASN A 152 -11.44 -6.08 -1.49
CA ASN A 152 -10.42 -6.96 -0.93
C ASN A 152 -9.31 -6.16 -0.25
N ILE A 153 -8.81 -6.66 0.87
CA ILE A 153 -7.62 -6.13 1.53
C ILE A 153 -6.41 -6.88 1.00
N ASP A 154 -5.57 -6.21 0.21
CA ASP A 154 -4.36 -6.81 -0.37
C ASP A 154 -3.18 -6.77 0.60
N SER A 155 -3.06 -5.69 1.39
CA SER A 155 -2.03 -5.56 2.41
C SER A 155 -2.45 -4.62 3.54
N ILE A 156 -1.83 -4.79 4.70
CA ILE A 156 -1.97 -3.90 5.85
C ILE A 156 -0.57 -3.51 6.31
N LEU A 157 -0.31 -2.21 6.36
CA LEU A 157 0.99 -1.67 6.75
C LEU A 157 0.85 -0.71 7.92
N ARG A 158 1.68 -0.90 8.96
CA ARG A 158 1.82 0.11 10.02
C ARG A 158 2.77 1.21 9.57
N LEU A 159 2.29 2.45 9.53
CA LEU A 159 3.07 3.62 9.10
C LEU A 159 3.85 4.29 10.25
N THR A 160 3.40 4.07 11.48
CA THR A 160 4.07 4.63 12.67
C THR A 160 5.09 3.67 13.25
N GLY A 161 6.13 4.21 13.89
CA GLY A 161 7.13 3.44 14.60
C GLY A 161 6.54 2.50 15.67
N ARG A 162 7.29 1.46 15.98
CA ARG A 162 6.96 0.52 17.06
C ARG A 162 7.30 1.17 18.41
N MET A 163 6.43 1.00 19.40
CA MET A 163 6.62 1.57 20.73
C MET A 163 7.32 0.58 21.66
N SER A 164 8.14 1.10 22.57
CA SER A 164 8.65 0.32 23.68
C SER A 164 7.50 -0.05 24.63
N ILE A 165 7.43 -1.31 25.02
CA ILE A 165 6.48 -1.81 26.02
C ILE A 165 6.98 -1.42 27.43
N VAL A 166 8.29 -1.34 27.61
CA VAL A 166 8.93 -1.04 28.93
C VAL A 166 8.93 0.47 29.21
N HIS A 167 9.09 1.28 28.15
CA HIS A 167 9.12 2.74 28.26
C HIS A 167 8.05 3.36 27.34
N PRO A 168 6.77 3.26 27.69
CA PRO A 168 5.70 3.78 26.85
C PRO A 168 5.80 5.31 26.79
N GLN A 169 5.92 5.86 25.57
CA GLN A 169 5.88 7.29 25.36
C GLN A 169 4.43 7.78 25.50
N ARG A 170 4.24 8.92 26.19
CA ARG A 170 2.94 9.62 26.24
C ARG A 170 2.71 10.30 24.88
N ASN A 171 1.49 10.23 24.35
CA ASN A 171 1.05 10.87 23.09
C ASN A 171 1.55 10.26 21.78
N VAL A 172 1.85 8.98 21.74
CA VAL A 172 2.15 8.32 20.46
C VAL A 172 0.85 8.01 19.73
N ARG A 173 0.77 8.44 18.48
CA ARG A 173 -0.31 8.07 17.57
C ARG A 173 0.05 6.76 16.86
N ALA A 174 -0.96 5.95 16.59
CA ALA A 174 -0.84 4.77 15.77
C ALA A 174 -1.52 5.03 14.42
N CYS A 175 -0.82 4.69 13.34
CA CYS A 175 -1.34 4.82 11.99
C CYS A 175 -1.12 3.51 11.24
N ILE A 176 -2.18 2.98 10.65
CA ILE A 176 -2.14 1.83 9.75
C ILE A 176 -2.78 2.17 8.41
N GLU A 177 -2.25 1.57 7.37
CA GLU A 177 -2.72 1.70 6.00
C GLU A 177 -3.19 0.35 5.48
N PHE A 178 -4.38 0.31 4.88
CA PHE A 178 -4.91 -0.82 4.15
C PHE A 178 -4.81 -0.51 2.66
N SER A 179 -4.17 -1.37 1.90
CA SER A 179 -4.24 -1.37 0.45
C SER A 179 -5.44 -2.22 0.02
N LEU A 180 -6.35 -1.61 -0.73
CA LEU A 180 -7.64 -2.20 -1.09
C LEU A 180 -7.75 -2.33 -2.60
N ARG A 181 -8.45 -3.38 -3.04
CA ARG A 181 -8.70 -3.64 -4.45
C ARG A 181 -10.18 -3.95 -4.68
N GLY A 182 -10.71 -3.40 -5.76
CA GLY A 182 -12.11 -3.58 -6.17
C GLY A 182 -12.79 -2.25 -6.49
N THR A 183 -14.12 -2.28 -6.54
CA THR A 183 -14.94 -1.07 -6.67
C THR A 183 -15.99 -1.14 -5.56
N PRO A 184 -16.11 -0.11 -4.72
CA PRO A 184 -17.10 -0.10 -3.65
C PRO A 184 -18.50 -0.25 -4.23
N ASN A 185 -19.32 -1.10 -3.62
CA ASN A 185 -20.73 -1.28 -4.03
C ASN A 185 -21.55 0.01 -3.86
N ASN A 186 -21.30 0.74 -2.76
CA ASN A 186 -21.96 2.02 -2.46
C ASN A 186 -20.96 2.94 -1.74
N TYR A 187 -20.24 3.76 -2.50
CA TYR A 187 -19.22 4.66 -1.97
C TYR A 187 -19.76 5.68 -0.93
N PRO A 188 -20.90 6.37 -1.15
CA PRO A 188 -21.47 7.27 -0.15
C PRO A 188 -21.82 6.59 1.17
N GLU A 189 -22.39 5.39 1.12
CA GLU A 189 -22.73 4.63 2.32
C GLU A 189 -21.47 4.19 3.08
N MET A 190 -20.45 3.72 2.35
CA MET A 190 -19.16 3.39 2.95
C MET A 190 -18.54 4.59 3.68
N GLN A 191 -18.58 5.79 3.07
CA GLN A 191 -18.09 6.99 3.71
C GLN A 191 -18.86 7.32 5.00
N LYS A 192 -20.20 7.20 4.96
CA LYS A 192 -21.06 7.42 6.13
C LYS A 192 -20.71 6.44 7.25
N GLU A 193 -20.62 5.13 6.96
CA GLU A 193 -20.24 4.12 7.94
C GLU A 193 -18.85 4.38 8.56
N LEU A 194 -17.86 4.79 7.75
CA LEU A 194 -16.54 5.16 8.26
C LEU A 194 -16.59 6.40 9.15
N MET A 195 -17.44 7.40 8.86
CA MET A 195 -17.62 8.57 9.70
C MET A 195 -18.30 8.23 11.03
N GLU A 196 -19.28 7.33 11.02
CA GLU A 196 -19.93 6.82 12.23
C GLU A 196 -18.93 6.10 13.12
N LEU A 197 -18.10 5.21 12.55
CA LEU A 197 -17.02 4.55 13.26
C LEU A 197 -15.95 5.54 13.79
N SER A 198 -15.66 6.59 13.05
CA SER A 198 -14.74 7.65 13.49
C SER A 198 -15.26 8.30 14.77
N SER A 199 -16.53 8.66 14.79
CA SER A 199 -17.19 9.27 15.95
C SER A 199 -17.30 8.30 17.14
N GLU A 200 -17.64 7.03 16.89
CA GLU A 200 -17.80 6.00 17.94
C GLU A 200 -16.47 5.68 18.63
N PHE A 201 -15.40 5.56 17.86
CA PHE A 201 -14.11 5.09 18.36
C PHE A 201 -13.09 6.20 18.65
N GLY A 202 -13.37 7.44 18.26
CA GLY A 202 -12.42 8.55 18.40
C GLY A 202 -11.14 8.32 17.58
N ILE A 203 -11.29 7.82 16.34
CA ILE A 203 -10.21 7.59 15.38
C ILE A 203 -10.54 8.28 14.06
N ASP A 204 -9.50 8.61 13.30
CA ASP A 204 -9.67 9.23 11.99
C ASP A 204 -9.49 8.22 10.87
N PHE A 205 -10.31 8.34 9.83
CA PHE A 205 -10.22 7.59 8.60
C PHE A 205 -9.91 8.51 7.41
N SER A 206 -9.05 8.06 6.53
CA SER A 206 -8.82 8.67 5.22
C SER A 206 -8.96 7.61 4.14
N PHE A 207 -9.86 7.81 3.20
CA PHE A 207 -10.04 6.93 2.05
C PHE A 207 -9.69 7.68 0.77
N GLN A 208 -8.78 7.11 -0.03
CA GLN A 208 -8.28 7.77 -1.25
C GLN A 208 -7.98 6.74 -2.33
N THR A 209 -8.08 7.16 -3.58
CA THR A 209 -7.65 6.36 -4.73
C THR A 209 -6.13 6.20 -4.70
N ASP A 210 -5.66 4.97 -4.95
CA ASP A 210 -4.24 4.67 -5.08
C ASP A 210 -3.84 4.73 -6.56
N ASP A 211 -3.55 5.94 -7.02
CA ASP A 211 -3.09 6.21 -8.38
C ASP A 211 -1.61 6.63 -8.41
N MET A 212 -1.08 6.80 -9.62
CA MET A 212 0.30 7.22 -9.80
C MET A 212 0.60 8.61 -9.20
N TYR A 213 -0.40 9.47 -9.10
CA TYR A 213 -0.23 10.84 -8.58
C TYR A 213 -0.13 10.89 -7.06
N ARG A 214 -0.64 9.88 -6.36
CA ARG A 214 -0.59 9.82 -4.90
C ARG A 214 0.85 9.92 -4.36
N ARG A 215 1.80 9.28 -5.04
CA ARG A 215 3.21 9.24 -4.62
C ARG A 215 4.08 10.34 -5.24
N MET A 216 3.53 11.12 -6.19
CA MET A 216 4.24 12.15 -6.94
C MET A 216 3.88 13.58 -6.49
N ARG A 217 3.20 13.74 -5.38
CA ARG A 217 2.82 15.06 -4.86
C ARG A 217 4.07 15.85 -4.47
N ARG A 218 4.18 17.08 -5.01
CA ARG A 218 5.33 17.99 -4.77
C ARG A 218 4.91 19.27 -4.07
N LEU A 219 3.61 19.49 -3.85
CA LEU A 219 3.06 20.63 -3.18
C LEU A 219 2.24 20.16 -2.00
N ILE A 220 2.53 20.71 -0.83
CA ILE A 220 1.74 20.52 0.38
C ILE A 220 1.22 21.91 0.77
N CYS A 221 -0.09 22.04 0.88
CA CYS A 221 -0.74 23.24 1.39
C CYS A 221 -1.30 22.92 2.77
N PHE A 222 -1.00 23.78 3.73
CA PHE A 222 -1.56 23.70 5.07
C PHE A 222 -2.48 24.88 5.28
N ASP A 223 -3.61 24.64 5.89
CA ASP A 223 -4.42 25.66 6.49
C ASP A 223 -3.67 26.22 7.70
N MET A 224 -3.83 27.51 7.99
CA MET A 224 -3.04 28.16 9.03
C MET A 224 -3.71 28.06 10.38
N ASP A 225 -4.94 28.58 10.48
CA ASP A 225 -5.66 28.70 11.74
C ASP A 225 -6.11 27.31 12.22
N SER A 226 -5.91 27.02 13.48
CA SER A 226 -6.22 25.72 14.10
C SER A 226 -5.57 24.50 13.43
N THR A 227 -4.67 24.71 12.46
CA THR A 227 -3.94 23.67 11.73
C THR A 227 -2.43 23.79 11.89
N LEU A 228 -1.80 24.86 11.38
CA LEU A 228 -0.37 25.15 11.60
C LEU A 228 -0.13 25.80 12.95
N ILE A 229 -1.05 26.65 13.37
CA ILE A 229 -1.06 27.31 14.68
C ILE A 229 -2.27 26.79 15.49
N GLN A 230 -2.19 26.94 16.80
CA GLN A 230 -3.24 26.41 17.70
C GLN A 230 -4.40 27.38 17.91
N THR A 231 -4.33 28.56 17.33
CA THR A 231 -5.26 29.67 17.54
C THR A 231 -5.84 30.17 16.23
N GLU A 232 -6.93 30.95 16.33
CA GLU A 232 -7.50 31.70 15.22
C GLU A 232 -6.87 33.09 15.19
N CYS A 233 -6.17 33.46 14.12
CA CYS A 233 -5.48 34.77 14.03
C CYS A 233 -6.40 35.93 14.26
N ILE A 234 -7.60 35.93 13.69
CA ILE A 234 -8.56 37.04 13.83
C ILE A 234 -9.02 37.19 15.27
N ASP A 235 -9.17 36.12 16.02
CA ASP A 235 -9.58 36.16 17.42
C ASP A 235 -8.48 36.70 18.31
N GLU A 236 -7.22 36.35 18.07
CA GLU A 236 -6.08 36.89 18.80
C GLU A 236 -5.88 38.41 18.54
N LEU A 237 -6.02 38.85 17.29
CA LEU A 237 -6.00 40.24 16.92
C LEU A 237 -7.15 41.02 17.59
N ALA A 238 -8.34 40.45 17.63
CA ALA A 238 -9.52 41.05 18.25
C ALA A 238 -9.36 41.20 19.77
N LYS A 239 -8.80 40.21 20.45
CA LYS A 239 -8.50 40.27 21.89
C LYS A 239 -7.54 41.41 22.19
N ARG A 240 -6.48 41.60 21.39
CA ARG A 240 -5.49 42.67 21.56
C ARG A 240 -6.06 44.06 21.24
N ASN A 241 -7.03 44.13 20.33
CA ASN A 241 -7.76 45.37 20.04
C ASN A 241 -8.90 45.65 21.02
N GLY A 242 -9.11 44.81 22.03
CA GLY A 242 -10.20 44.96 23.01
C GLY A 242 -11.60 44.72 22.46
N VAL A 243 -11.71 44.04 21.31
CA VAL A 243 -13.00 43.75 20.63
C VAL A 243 -13.30 42.25 20.52
N GLY A 244 -12.60 41.39 21.28
CA GLY A 244 -12.71 39.97 21.23
C GLY A 244 -14.13 39.44 21.38
N ASP A 245 -14.89 39.92 22.37
CA ASP A 245 -16.27 39.50 22.61
C ASP A 245 -17.20 39.79 21.41
N LYS A 246 -17.01 40.93 20.75
CA LYS A 246 -17.81 41.32 19.57
C LYS A 246 -17.49 40.39 18.37
N VAL A 247 -16.22 40.05 18.17
CA VAL A 247 -15.79 39.12 17.13
C VAL A 247 -16.34 37.73 17.40
N ALA A 248 -16.28 37.26 18.65
CA ALA A 248 -16.85 35.96 19.04
C ALA A 248 -18.37 35.91 18.79
N GLU A 249 -19.11 36.95 19.06
CA GLU A 249 -20.55 37.03 18.81
C GLU A 249 -20.85 36.93 17.30
N ILE A 250 -20.11 37.68 16.45
CA ILE A 250 -20.28 37.60 14.98
C ILE A 250 -19.95 36.18 14.47
N THR A 251 -18.89 35.57 14.98
CA THR A 251 -18.51 34.18 14.65
C THR A 251 -19.64 33.23 15.03
N ALA A 252 -20.20 33.35 16.23
CA ALA A 252 -21.32 32.50 16.67
C ALA A 252 -22.56 32.67 15.79
N ARG A 253 -22.88 33.87 15.33
CA ARG A 253 -23.98 34.10 14.37
C ARG A 253 -23.72 33.44 13.02
N ALA A 254 -22.51 33.53 12.50
CA ALA A 254 -22.12 32.82 11.27
C ALA A 254 -22.25 31.31 11.40
N MET A 255 -21.79 30.75 12.52
CA MET A 255 -21.90 29.30 12.79
C MET A 255 -23.33 28.81 12.91
N ARG A 256 -24.27 29.66 13.35
CA ARG A 256 -25.70 29.36 13.36
C ARG A 256 -26.38 29.59 11.99
N GLY A 257 -25.63 30.06 10.98
CA GLY A 257 -26.16 30.34 9.64
C GLY A 257 -27.00 31.57 9.52
N GLU A 258 -26.93 32.48 10.52
CA GLU A 258 -27.66 33.74 10.53
C GLU A 258 -27.08 34.80 9.55
N ILE A 259 -25.79 34.70 9.29
CA ILE A 259 -25.04 35.54 8.35
C ILE A 259 -24.10 34.66 7.52
N ASP A 260 -23.82 35.05 6.28
CA ASP A 260 -22.88 34.31 5.43
C ASP A 260 -21.42 34.63 5.80
N PHE A 261 -20.51 33.82 5.19
CA PHE A 261 -19.07 33.97 5.45
C PHE A 261 -18.56 35.37 5.08
N LYS A 262 -19.00 35.93 3.94
CA LYS A 262 -18.53 37.21 3.45
C LYS A 262 -18.94 38.36 4.39
N GLU A 263 -20.17 38.35 4.84
CA GLU A 263 -20.71 39.32 5.79
C GLU A 263 -20.01 39.20 7.14
N SER A 264 -19.90 38.01 7.68
CA SER A 264 -19.18 37.72 8.92
C SER A 264 -17.73 38.18 8.86
N PHE A 265 -17.01 37.86 7.81
CA PHE A 265 -15.61 38.26 7.63
C PHE A 265 -15.49 39.77 7.55
N THR A 266 -16.35 40.47 6.79
CA THR A 266 -16.33 41.91 6.65
C THR A 266 -16.59 42.61 7.99
N GLN A 267 -17.57 42.14 8.76
CA GLN A 267 -17.89 42.71 10.08
C GLN A 267 -16.74 42.51 11.08
N ARG A 268 -16.11 41.33 11.11
CA ARG A 268 -14.99 41.03 12.02
C ARG A 268 -13.75 41.85 11.70
N VAL A 269 -13.39 41.93 10.40
CA VAL A 269 -12.22 42.77 9.99
C VAL A 269 -12.44 44.24 10.21
N ALA A 270 -13.67 44.75 10.04
CA ALA A 270 -13.99 46.16 10.32
C ALA A 270 -13.73 46.54 11.79
N LEU A 271 -13.92 45.62 12.73
CA LEU A 271 -13.65 45.82 14.14
C LEU A 271 -12.15 45.94 14.48
N LEU A 272 -11.28 45.45 13.58
CA LEU A 272 -9.81 45.54 13.75
C LEU A 272 -9.23 46.89 13.23
N LYS A 273 -10.07 47.76 12.70
CA LYS A 273 -9.63 49.06 12.16
C LYS A 273 -8.89 49.87 13.21
N GLY A 274 -7.66 50.29 12.90
CA GLY A 274 -6.80 51.11 13.79
C GLY A 274 -5.85 50.27 14.65
N LEU A 275 -5.87 48.96 14.56
CA LEU A 275 -4.89 48.11 15.23
C LEU A 275 -3.51 48.29 14.59
N ASP A 276 -2.50 48.51 15.44
CA ASP A 276 -1.11 48.65 14.99
C ASP A 276 -0.59 47.32 14.44
N VAL A 277 0.03 47.35 13.26
CA VAL A 277 0.64 46.17 12.59
C VAL A 277 1.74 45.54 13.45
N ALA A 278 2.37 46.32 14.35
CA ALA A 278 3.38 45.81 15.27
C ALA A 278 2.84 44.67 16.16
N VAL A 279 1.55 44.63 16.44
CA VAL A 279 0.87 43.60 17.23
C VAL A 279 1.00 42.21 16.59
N MET A 280 1.14 42.11 15.26
CA MET A 280 1.32 40.84 14.56
C MET A 280 2.65 40.13 14.86
N LYS A 281 3.63 40.83 15.46
CA LYS A 281 4.91 40.22 15.86
C LYS A 281 4.82 39.43 17.15
N ASP A 282 3.74 39.64 17.89
CA ASP A 282 3.53 39.00 19.20
C ASP A 282 2.47 37.91 19.16
N ILE A 283 1.97 37.59 17.98
CA ILE A 283 1.05 36.47 17.69
C ILE A 283 1.78 35.37 16.96
#